data_7e68eda2c8bc82a75556a95f2024985b
#
_entry.id   7e68eda2c8bc82a75556a95f2024985b
#
_cell.length_a   1.000
_cell.length_b   1.000
_cell.length_c   1.000
_cell.angle_alpha   90.00
_cell.angle_beta   90.00
_cell.angle_gamma   90.00
#
_symmetry.space_group_name_H-M   'P 1'
#
loop_
_entity.id
_entity.type
_entity.pdbx_description
1 polymer ?
#
loop_
_entity_poly.entity_id
_entity_poly.type
_entity_poly.pdbx_seq_one_letter_code
_entity_poly.pdbx_strand_id
1 'polypeptide(L)'
;MEEKIRNLIEGEVLKLGVSIDSVEYVKEGQNYFLRIVIDRDEPIDIDKCVEVTNVINPLLDDIDFIDDSYILDITTKEKGGSYE
;
A
#
# COMPACT_ATOMS: atom_id res chain seq x y z
N MET A 1 8.24 7.61 9.65
CA MET A 1 6.90 7.72 9.05
C MET A 1 6.48 6.43 8.35
N GLU A 2 7.33 5.94 7.45
CA GLU A 2 6.96 4.75 6.68
C GLU A 2 6.79 3.52 7.57
N GLU A 3 7.63 3.38 8.56
CA GLU A 3 7.53 2.24 9.45
C GLU A 3 6.25 2.27 10.26
N LYS A 4 5.84 3.46 10.68
CA LYS A 4 4.60 3.58 11.44
C LYS A 4 3.39 3.21 10.60
N ILE A 5 3.41 3.62 9.32
CA ILE A 5 2.32 3.28 8.43
C ILE A 5 2.29 1.78 8.20
N ARG A 6 3.44 1.18 7.98
CA ARG A 6 3.51 -0.26 7.76
C ARG A 6 2.96 -1.02 8.97
N ASN A 7 3.37 -0.62 10.16
CA ASN A 7 2.88 -1.29 11.37
C ASN A 7 1.38 -1.15 11.54
N LEU A 8 0.83 -0.03 11.08
CA LEU A 8 -0.60 0.20 11.22
C LEU A 8 -1.41 -0.70 10.30
N ILE A 9 -0.93 -0.91 9.07
CA ILE A 9 -1.75 -1.58 8.06
C ILE A 9 -1.37 -3.03 7.83
N GLU A 10 -0.18 -3.45 8.26
CA GLU A 10 0.34 -4.77 7.90
C GLU A 10 -0.56 -5.89 8.39
N GLY A 11 -1.05 -5.79 9.62
CA GLY A 11 -1.89 -6.85 10.17
C GLY A 11 -3.15 -7.06 9.37
N GLU A 12 -3.78 -5.98 8.96
CA GLU A 12 -5.02 -6.09 8.20
C GLU A 12 -4.76 -6.60 6.79
N VAL A 13 -3.65 -6.18 6.20
CA VAL A 13 -3.29 -6.64 4.86
C VAL A 13 -2.99 -8.14 4.87
N LEU A 14 -2.31 -8.60 5.92
CA LEU A 14 -2.01 -10.03 6.04
C LEU A 14 -3.26 -10.87 6.10
N LYS A 15 -4.33 -10.35 6.67
CA LYS A 15 -5.58 -11.09 6.74
C LYS A 15 -6.18 -11.33 5.37
N LEU A 16 -5.78 -10.55 4.40
CA LEU A 16 -6.25 -10.70 3.02
C LEU A 16 -5.38 -11.67 2.22
N GLY A 17 -4.36 -12.22 2.84
CA GLY A 17 -3.50 -13.17 2.15
C GLY A 17 -2.36 -12.55 1.40
N VAL A 18 -2.06 -11.29 1.64
CA VAL A 18 -0.94 -10.61 1.00
C VAL A 18 -0.05 -10.02 2.08
N SER A 19 1.19 -9.73 1.71
CA SER A 19 2.12 -9.10 2.61
C SER A 19 2.54 -7.76 2.04
N ILE A 20 3.17 -6.94 2.87
CA ILE A 20 3.67 -5.65 2.44
C ILE A 20 5.15 -5.80 2.15
N ASP A 21 5.52 -5.54 0.90
CA ASP A 21 6.92 -5.59 0.50
C ASP A 21 7.64 -4.31 0.91
N SER A 22 7.03 -3.17 0.64
CA SER A 22 7.63 -1.90 1.00
C SER A 22 6.57 -0.83 1.14
N VAL A 23 6.93 0.23 1.87
CA VAL A 23 6.08 1.40 2.04
C VAL A 23 6.98 2.61 1.81
N GLU A 24 6.55 3.51 0.94
CA GLU A 24 7.31 4.72 0.64
C GLU A 24 6.39 5.93 0.70
N TYR A 25 6.88 6.98 1.32
CA TYR A 25 6.17 8.25 1.34
C TYR A 25 7.09 9.29 0.70
N VAL A 26 6.77 9.68 -0.53
CA VAL A 26 7.66 10.51 -1.33
C VAL A 26 6.91 11.72 -1.85
N LYS A 27 7.64 12.78 -2.12
CA LYS A 27 7.09 13.97 -2.72
C LYS A 27 7.62 14.08 -4.14
N GLU A 28 6.70 14.18 -5.09
CA GLU A 28 7.06 14.37 -6.49
C GLU A 28 6.34 15.59 -7.00
N GLY A 29 7.11 16.60 -7.41
CA GLY A 29 6.52 17.86 -7.78
C GLY A 29 5.85 18.49 -6.56
N GLN A 30 4.58 18.76 -6.66
CA GLN A 30 3.83 19.37 -5.57
C GLN A 30 2.94 18.37 -4.84
N ASN A 31 3.06 17.09 -5.19
CA ASN A 31 2.19 16.08 -4.62
C ASN A 31 2.98 15.09 -3.79
N TYR A 32 2.36 14.63 -2.72
CA TYR A 32 2.90 13.54 -1.92
C TYR A 32 2.25 12.24 -2.36
N PHE A 33 3.04 11.20 -2.44
CA PHE A 33 2.57 9.87 -2.79
C PHE A 33 2.91 8.90 -1.68
N LEU A 34 1.91 8.17 -1.23
CA LEU A 34 2.12 7.06 -0.32
C LEU A 34 2.05 5.79 -1.16
N ARG A 35 3.20 5.21 -1.42
CA ARG A 35 3.29 4.05 -2.30
C ARG A 35 3.49 2.80 -1.47
N ILE A 36 2.60 1.87 -1.62
CA ILE A 36 2.64 0.62 -0.88
C ILE A 36 2.74 -0.51 -1.90
N VAL A 37 3.80 -1.31 -1.78
CA VAL A 37 4.02 -2.46 -2.65
C VAL A 37 3.61 -3.69 -1.89
N ILE A 38 2.68 -4.45 -2.45
CA ILE A 38 2.21 -5.69 -1.81
C ILE A 38 2.70 -6.89 -2.61
N ASP A 39 2.75 -8.03 -1.94
CA ASP A 39 3.32 -9.24 -2.50
C ASP A 39 2.59 -10.45 -1.96
N ARG A 40 2.60 -11.53 -2.73
CA ARG A 40 2.16 -12.84 -2.26
C ARG A 40 2.67 -13.88 -3.23
N ASP A 41 2.58 -15.15 -2.82
CA ASP A 41 3.09 -16.24 -3.64
C ASP A 41 2.36 -16.38 -4.95
N GLU A 42 1.07 -16.08 -4.95
CA GLU A 42 0.26 -16.18 -6.15
C GLU A 42 0.11 -14.80 -6.78
N PRO A 43 -0.20 -14.76 -8.08
CA PRO A 43 -0.42 -13.47 -8.73
C PRO A 43 -1.54 -12.70 -8.04
N ILE A 44 -1.37 -11.39 -7.98
CA ILE A 44 -2.35 -10.50 -7.35
C ILE A 44 -3.12 -9.82 -8.47
N ASP A 45 -4.44 -10.01 -8.48
CA ASP A 45 -5.25 -9.40 -9.51
C ASP A 45 -5.79 -8.05 -9.05
N ILE A 46 -6.52 -7.40 -9.94
CA ILE A 46 -7.03 -6.07 -9.67
C ILE A 46 -8.04 -6.11 -8.51
N ASP A 47 -8.84 -7.16 -8.44
CA ASP A 47 -9.82 -7.27 -7.37
C ASP A 47 -9.14 -7.29 -6.01
N LYS A 48 -8.02 -7.99 -5.90
CA LYS A 48 -7.29 -8.03 -4.64
C LYS A 48 -6.69 -6.67 -4.32
N CYS A 49 -6.18 -5.96 -5.32
CA CYS A 49 -5.64 -4.63 -5.10
C CYS A 49 -6.73 -3.68 -4.59
N VAL A 50 -7.93 -3.76 -5.14
CA VAL A 50 -9.03 -2.93 -4.69
C VAL A 50 -9.41 -3.29 -3.26
N GLU A 51 -9.42 -4.57 -2.95
CA GLU A 51 -9.74 -5.01 -1.60
C GLU A 51 -8.74 -4.47 -0.59
N VAL A 52 -7.46 -4.54 -0.92
CA VAL A 52 -6.42 -4.02 -0.05
C VAL A 52 -6.59 -2.51 0.13
N THR A 53 -6.85 -1.79 -0.95
CA THR A 53 -7.06 -0.36 -0.88
C THR A 53 -8.23 -0.02 0.03
N ASN A 54 -9.33 -0.76 -0.09
CA ASN A 54 -10.51 -0.52 0.71
C ASN A 54 -10.27 -0.79 2.20
N VAL A 55 -9.36 -1.69 2.51
CA VAL A 55 -9.01 -1.97 3.90
C VAL A 55 -8.07 -0.89 4.44
N ILE A 56 -7.12 -0.45 3.62
CA ILE A 56 -6.09 0.48 4.06
C ILE A 56 -6.64 1.90 4.23
N ASN A 57 -7.51 2.34 3.32
CA ASN A 57 -8.00 3.71 3.37
C ASN A 57 -8.57 4.13 4.71
N PRO A 58 -9.50 3.36 5.31
CA PRO A 58 -10.03 3.77 6.61
C PRO A 58 -8.97 3.82 7.70
N LEU A 59 -7.99 2.94 7.63
CA LEU A 59 -6.92 2.94 8.63
C LEU A 59 -6.08 4.20 8.51
N LEU A 60 -5.81 4.63 7.29
CA LEU A 60 -5.02 5.83 7.08
C LEU A 60 -5.79 7.09 7.42
N ASP A 61 -7.11 7.05 7.28
CA ASP A 61 -7.93 8.21 7.64
C ASP A 61 -7.87 8.51 9.12
N ASP A 62 -7.57 7.50 9.94
CA ASP A 62 -7.53 7.67 11.37
C ASP A 62 -6.19 8.18 11.90
N ILE A 63 -5.16 8.23 11.04
CA ILE A 63 -3.86 8.68 11.51
C ILE A 63 -3.78 10.19 11.39
N ASP A 64 -3.03 10.81 12.30
CA ASP A 64 -2.90 12.24 12.30
C ASP A 64 -1.44 12.70 12.29
N PHE A 65 -0.53 11.78 11.97
CA PHE A 65 0.87 12.19 11.85
C PHE A 65 1.25 12.52 10.40
N ILE A 66 0.30 12.45 9.47
CA ILE A 66 0.50 12.92 8.11
C ILE A 66 -0.36 14.15 7.96
N ASP A 67 0.32 15.31 7.85
CA ASP A 67 -0.41 16.58 7.80
C ASP A 67 -0.80 16.97 6.39
N ASP A 68 -0.08 16.47 5.41
CA ASP A 68 -0.29 16.88 4.02
C ASP A 68 -1.21 15.91 3.32
N SER A 69 -1.93 16.42 2.32
CA SER A 69 -2.69 15.55 1.45
C SER A 69 -1.74 14.67 0.65
N TYR A 70 -2.14 13.46 0.41
CA TYR A 70 -1.31 12.53 -0.32
C TYR A 70 -2.17 11.66 -1.23
N ILE A 71 -1.53 11.05 -2.20
CA ILE A 71 -2.17 10.13 -3.13
C ILE A 71 -1.75 8.73 -2.74
N LEU A 72 -2.72 7.87 -2.50
CA LEU A 72 -2.45 6.48 -2.14
C LEU A 72 -2.24 5.67 -3.40
N ASP A 73 -1.11 5.01 -3.47
CA ASP A 73 -0.72 4.23 -4.65
C ASP A 73 -0.38 2.81 -4.19
N ILE A 74 -1.24 1.86 -4.51
CA ILE A 74 -1.04 0.46 -4.17
C ILE A 74 -0.58 -0.27 -5.42
N THR A 75 0.61 -0.87 -5.35
CA THR A 75 1.14 -1.63 -6.47
C THR A 75 1.54 -3.01 -6.00
N THR A 76 1.77 -3.90 -6.96
CA THR A 76 2.22 -5.24 -6.65
C THR A 76 3.68 -5.38 -6.99
N LYS A 77 4.39 -6.21 -6.22
CA LYS A 77 5.77 -6.50 -6.51
C LYS A 77 5.82 -7.33 -7.78
N GLU A 78 6.67 -6.91 -8.69
CA GLU A 78 6.80 -7.64 -9.94
C GLU A 78 7.49 -8.94 -9.73
N LYS A 79 6.91 -9.98 -10.28
CA LYS A 79 7.53 -11.29 -10.30
C LYS A 79 7.88 -11.57 -11.73
N GLY A 80 9.06 -12.00 -12.00
CA GLY A 80 9.58 -12.18 -13.33
C GLY A 80 8.47 -12.46 -14.33
N GLY A 81 8.70 -12.35 -15.56
CA GLY A 81 7.68 -12.64 -16.52
C GLY A 81 6.48 -11.75 -16.40
N SER A 82 6.71 -10.49 -16.35
CA SER A 82 5.62 -9.55 -16.24
C SER A 82 4.60 -9.78 -17.36
N TYR A 83 3.43 -9.32 -17.11
CA TYR A 83 2.41 -9.35 -18.15
C TYR A 83 2.37 -7.99 -18.81
N GLU A 84 1.92 -7.97 -19.97
CA GLU A 84 1.78 -6.74 -20.69
C GLU A 84 0.38 -6.55 -21.10
#